data_d902c2266d346b523fdbe1039b7de971
#
_entry.id   d902c2266d346b523fdbe1039b7de971
#
_cell.length_a   1.000
_cell.length_b   1.000
_cell.length_c   1.000
_cell.angle_alpha   90.00
_cell.angle_beta   90.00
_cell.angle_gamma   90.00
#
_symmetry.space_group_name_H-M   'P 1'
#
loop_
_entity.id
_entity.type
_entity.pdbx_description
1 polymer ?
#
loop_
_entity_poly.entity_id
_entity_poly.type
_entity_poly.pdbx_seq_one_letter_code
_entity_poly.pdbx_strand_id
1 'polypeptide(L)'
;MDRSEAENLRTLVVIDDLYQDACEDGMFLNLVVAGRHRNIHLMTLRQNIYQPAKNSKTIDLNVTQMILFKSPRDVEQIGVLGRQLGDRKLLLEAYKRATRKPFGHLMIDLDPQTDQKLKYCSNCSSSQLSVFYISTTLTKEILNDESTRLLYS
;
A
#
# COMPACT_ATOMS: atom_id res chain seq x y z
N MET A 1 10.59 10.70 33.52
CA MET A 1 10.00 10.06 32.34
C MET A 1 10.00 8.56 32.61
N ASP A 2 8.83 8.01 32.87
CA ASP A 2 8.69 6.61 33.32
C ASP A 2 9.03 5.66 32.16
N ARG A 3 9.71 4.54 32.42
CA ARG A 3 10.10 3.54 31.40
C ARG A 3 8.89 2.96 30.66
N SER A 4 7.72 2.94 31.28
CA SER A 4 6.47 2.44 30.72
C SER A 4 5.88 3.36 29.63
N GLU A 5 6.15 4.67 29.67
CA GLU A 5 5.72 5.62 28.64
C GLU A 5 6.59 5.55 27.38
N ALA A 6 7.88 5.20 27.51
CA ALA A 6 8.78 5.08 26.37
C ALA A 6 8.50 3.84 25.49
N GLU A 7 7.90 2.79 26.06
CA GLU A 7 7.58 1.54 25.33
C GLU A 7 6.38 1.68 24.37
N ASN A 8 5.55 2.72 24.51
CA ASN A 8 4.37 2.96 23.68
C ASN A 8 4.55 4.05 22.61
N LEU A 9 5.72 4.66 22.51
CA LEU A 9 5.99 5.67 21.50
C LEU A 9 6.09 5.03 20.11
N ARG A 10 5.25 5.49 19.19
CA ARG A 10 5.32 5.14 17.76
C ARG A 10 6.15 6.19 17.05
N THR A 11 7.17 5.76 16.32
CA THR A 11 8.03 6.65 15.55
C THR A 11 7.74 6.48 14.07
N LEU A 12 7.52 7.57 13.34
CA LEU A 12 7.45 7.58 11.90
C LEU A 12 8.73 8.20 11.33
N VAL A 13 9.43 7.44 10.51
CA VAL A 13 10.58 7.90 9.74
C VAL A 13 10.15 8.10 8.29
N VAL A 14 10.33 9.30 7.76
CA VAL A 14 9.98 9.64 6.37
C VAL A 14 11.26 9.85 5.58
N ILE A 15 11.40 9.16 4.45
CA ILE A 15 12.50 9.31 3.49
C ILE A 15 11.92 9.94 2.23
N ASP A 16 12.30 11.17 1.95
CA ASP A 16 11.89 11.93 0.78
C ASP A 16 13.10 12.20 -0.13
N ASP A 17 12.99 11.87 -1.41
CA ASP A 17 14.03 12.01 -2.46
C ASP A 17 15.40 11.34 -2.17
N LEU A 18 15.60 10.72 -1.03
CA LEU A 18 16.85 10.06 -0.61
C LEU A 18 16.78 8.53 -0.71
N TYR A 19 15.84 7.98 -1.46
CA TYR A 19 15.62 6.54 -1.50
C TYR A 19 16.84 5.74 -1.96
N GLN A 20 17.59 6.23 -2.97
CA GLN A 20 18.78 5.52 -3.47
C GLN A 20 19.87 5.46 -2.41
N ASP A 21 20.18 6.59 -1.78
CA ASP A 21 21.20 6.68 -0.74
C ASP A 21 20.82 5.84 0.48
N ALA A 22 19.54 5.90 0.88
CA ALA A 22 19.01 5.10 1.97
C ALA A 22 19.12 3.59 1.70
N CYS A 23 18.94 3.15 0.45
CA CYS A 23 19.07 1.74 0.07
C CYS A 23 20.49 1.21 0.21
N GLU A 24 21.50 2.07 0.23
CA GLU A 24 22.90 1.69 0.46
C GLU A 24 23.26 1.60 1.94
N ASP A 25 22.45 2.22 2.82
CA ASP A 25 22.68 2.26 4.26
C ASP A 25 22.19 0.97 4.93
N GLY A 26 23.10 0.28 5.61
CA GLY A 26 22.79 -0.93 6.38
C GLY A 26 21.84 -0.67 7.58
N MET A 27 21.88 0.54 8.17
CA MET A 27 20.97 0.92 9.25
C MET A 27 19.54 1.04 8.73
N PHE A 28 19.35 1.67 7.58
CA PHE A 28 18.05 1.76 6.93
C PHE A 28 17.48 0.37 6.60
N LEU A 29 18.30 -0.52 6.06
CA LEU A 29 17.87 -1.89 5.78
C LEU A 29 17.42 -2.62 7.05
N ASN A 30 18.14 -2.45 8.15
CA ASN A 30 17.73 -3.00 9.45
C ASN A 30 16.41 -2.41 9.94
N LEU A 31 16.16 -1.12 9.73
CA LEU A 31 14.89 -0.48 10.06
C LEU A 31 13.74 -1.04 9.23
N VAL A 32 13.95 -1.28 7.93
CA VAL A 32 12.94 -1.89 7.05
C VAL A 32 12.54 -3.28 7.55
N VAL A 33 13.51 -4.11 7.93
CA VAL A 33 13.25 -5.52 8.31
C VAL A 33 12.75 -5.64 9.74
N ALA A 34 13.30 -4.87 10.68
CA ALA A 34 13.07 -5.05 12.12
C ALA A 34 12.34 -3.88 12.80
N GLY A 35 12.12 -2.76 12.11
CA GLY A 35 11.54 -1.53 12.69
C GLY A 35 10.15 -1.74 13.27
N ARG A 36 9.32 -2.54 12.61
CA ARG A 36 7.95 -2.84 13.07
C ARG A 36 7.92 -3.48 14.49
N HIS A 37 8.92 -4.26 14.83
CA HIS A 37 9.04 -4.86 16.18
C HIS A 37 9.43 -3.83 17.25
N ARG A 38 9.84 -2.63 16.84
CA ARG A 38 10.25 -1.53 17.70
C ARG A 38 9.29 -0.33 17.62
N ASN A 39 8.07 -0.52 17.12
CA ASN A 39 7.09 0.53 16.86
C ASN A 39 7.61 1.66 15.95
N ILE A 40 8.52 1.33 15.02
CA ILE A 40 9.04 2.26 14.02
C ILE A 40 8.35 1.97 12.68
N HIS A 41 7.67 2.97 12.16
CA HIS A 41 7.07 2.95 10.83
C HIS A 41 7.95 3.71 9.85
N LEU A 42 8.15 3.15 8.66
CA LEU A 42 8.92 3.78 7.59
C LEU A 42 8.00 4.19 6.45
N MET A 43 8.16 5.41 5.98
CA MET A 43 7.52 5.91 4.78
C MET A 43 8.58 6.37 3.79
N THR A 44 8.59 5.82 2.58
CA THR A 44 9.48 6.26 1.50
C THR A 44 8.65 6.93 0.41
N LEU A 45 9.00 8.15 0.05
CA LEU A 45 8.42 8.86 -1.08
C LEU A 45 9.30 8.61 -2.31
N ARG A 46 8.68 8.10 -3.39
CA ARG A 46 9.41 7.71 -4.60
C ARG A 46 8.75 8.30 -5.84
N GLN A 47 9.55 8.66 -6.80
CA GLN A 47 9.07 9.13 -8.10
C GLN A 47 8.65 7.97 -9.02
N ASN A 48 9.24 6.80 -8.83
CA ASN A 48 8.95 5.59 -9.62
C ASN A 48 8.66 4.40 -8.71
N ILE A 49 7.74 3.52 -9.12
CA ILE A 49 7.41 2.30 -8.38
C ILE A 49 8.63 1.38 -8.32
N TYR A 50 9.31 1.19 -9.45
CA TYR A 50 10.52 0.38 -9.56
C TYR A 50 11.74 1.27 -9.75
N GLN A 51 12.28 1.78 -8.66
CA GLN A 51 13.51 2.57 -8.67
C GLN A 51 14.70 1.65 -8.43
N PRO A 52 15.60 1.48 -9.41
CA PRO A 52 16.77 0.64 -9.24
C PRO A 52 17.68 1.19 -8.14
N ALA A 53 17.96 0.37 -7.13
CA ALA A 53 18.90 0.71 -6.07
C ALA A 53 19.44 -0.58 -5.45
N LYS A 54 20.57 -0.50 -4.76
CA LYS A 54 21.10 -1.60 -3.95
C LYS A 54 20.06 -1.97 -2.89
N ASN A 55 19.84 -3.26 -2.67
CA ASN A 55 18.84 -3.78 -1.70
C ASN A 55 17.37 -3.40 -1.99
N SER A 56 17.04 -2.70 -3.09
CA SER A 56 15.66 -2.30 -3.41
C SER A 56 14.69 -3.50 -3.37
N LYS A 57 15.08 -4.67 -3.88
CA LYS A 57 14.27 -5.88 -3.85
C LYS A 57 13.89 -6.30 -2.42
N THR A 58 14.84 -6.26 -1.49
CA THR A 58 14.56 -6.61 -0.08
C THR A 58 13.61 -5.61 0.55
N ILE A 59 13.80 -4.32 0.25
CA ILE A 59 12.94 -3.25 0.76
C ILE A 59 11.52 -3.42 0.20
N ASP A 60 11.37 -3.63 -1.11
CA ASP A 60 10.07 -3.77 -1.77
C ASP A 60 9.29 -4.99 -1.26
N LEU A 61 9.96 -6.08 -0.90
CA LEU A 61 9.33 -7.26 -0.32
C LEU A 61 8.82 -7.04 1.13
N ASN A 62 9.30 -6.01 1.81
CA ASN A 62 8.86 -5.66 3.17
C ASN A 62 7.84 -4.52 3.21
N VAL A 63 7.44 -3.99 2.06
CA VAL A 63 6.39 -2.97 1.98
C VAL A 63 5.05 -3.59 2.33
N THR A 64 4.37 -3.05 3.34
CA THR A 64 3.03 -3.48 3.77
C THR A 64 1.92 -2.65 3.15
N GLN A 65 2.20 -1.40 2.82
CA GLN A 65 1.23 -0.51 2.18
C GLN A 65 1.88 0.33 1.09
N MET A 66 1.16 0.54 0.01
CA MET A 66 1.60 1.35 -1.11
C MET A 66 0.52 2.36 -1.47
N ILE A 67 0.88 3.62 -1.62
CA ILE A 67 -0.04 4.69 -2.03
C ILE A 67 0.40 5.19 -3.40
N LEU A 68 -0.48 5.03 -4.39
CA LEU A 68 -0.24 5.41 -5.78
C LEU A 68 -1.00 6.69 -6.12
N PHE A 69 -0.26 7.75 -6.41
CA PHE A 69 -0.80 8.99 -6.98
C PHE A 69 -0.85 8.92 -8.50
N LYS A 70 -1.58 9.87 -9.11
CA LYS A 70 -1.68 9.94 -10.56
C LYS A 70 -0.33 10.25 -11.20
N SER A 71 0.19 9.29 -11.97
CA SER A 71 1.35 9.47 -12.83
C SER A 71 1.06 8.93 -14.23
N PRO A 72 0.95 9.80 -15.24
CA PRO A 72 0.71 9.35 -16.60
C PRO A 72 1.82 8.49 -17.19
N ARG A 73 3.06 8.62 -16.65
CA ARG A 73 4.26 7.91 -17.13
C ARG A 73 4.34 6.48 -16.59
N ASP A 74 3.69 6.18 -15.45
CA ASP A 74 3.90 4.94 -14.71
C ASP A 74 2.81 3.89 -14.94
N VAL A 75 1.90 4.10 -15.88
CA VAL A 75 0.79 3.16 -16.15
C VAL A 75 1.30 1.76 -16.49
N GLU A 76 2.42 1.66 -17.22
CA GLU A 76 3.05 0.37 -17.51
C GLU A 76 3.61 -0.29 -16.24
N GLN A 77 4.24 0.46 -15.36
CA GLN A 77 4.76 -0.05 -14.08
C GLN A 77 3.63 -0.54 -13.18
N ILE A 78 2.49 0.17 -13.15
CA ILE A 78 1.29 -0.27 -12.45
C ILE A 78 0.75 -1.57 -13.06
N GLY A 79 0.81 -1.71 -14.38
CA GLY A 79 0.45 -2.95 -15.06
C GLY A 79 1.37 -4.13 -14.70
N VAL A 80 2.68 -3.88 -14.49
CA VAL A 80 3.64 -4.88 -13.99
C VAL A 80 3.31 -5.27 -12.57
N LEU A 81 3.07 -4.28 -11.69
CA LEU A 81 2.67 -4.51 -10.30
C LEU A 81 1.39 -5.36 -10.23
N GLY A 82 0.39 -5.04 -11.06
CA GLY A 82 -0.85 -5.82 -11.11
C GLY A 82 -0.64 -7.28 -11.53
N ARG A 83 0.31 -7.57 -12.42
CA ARG A 83 0.68 -8.96 -12.75
C ARG A 83 1.32 -9.67 -11.55
N GLN A 84 2.20 -8.99 -10.81
CA GLN A 84 2.85 -9.54 -9.61
C GLN A 84 1.83 -9.82 -8.50
N LEU A 85 0.81 -8.97 -8.37
CA LEU A 85 -0.27 -9.11 -7.38
C LEU A 85 -1.39 -10.06 -7.81
N GLY A 86 -1.31 -10.61 -9.05
CA GLY A 86 -2.26 -11.59 -9.57
C GLY A 86 -3.54 -11.00 -10.17
N ASP A 87 -3.69 -9.67 -10.22
CA ASP A 87 -4.91 -9.02 -10.75
C ASP A 87 -4.64 -7.69 -11.48
N ARG A 88 -3.98 -7.82 -12.64
CA ARG A 88 -3.61 -6.66 -13.47
C ARG A 88 -4.81 -5.79 -13.87
N LYS A 89 -5.93 -6.44 -14.24
CA LYS A 89 -7.11 -5.73 -14.75
C LYS A 89 -7.76 -4.89 -13.64
N LEU A 90 -8.00 -5.51 -12.48
CA LEU A 90 -8.60 -4.84 -11.33
C LEU A 90 -7.73 -3.68 -10.86
N LEU A 91 -6.41 -3.87 -10.72
CA LEU A 91 -5.51 -2.82 -10.27
C LEU A 91 -5.53 -1.62 -11.20
N LEU A 92 -5.47 -1.83 -12.54
CA LEU A 92 -5.52 -0.74 -13.51
C LEU A 92 -6.85 0.01 -13.48
N GLU A 93 -7.98 -0.69 -13.34
CA GLU A 93 -9.29 -0.05 -13.22
C GLU A 93 -9.42 0.73 -11.91
N ALA A 94 -9.03 0.14 -10.78
CA ALA A 94 -9.03 0.78 -9.47
C ALA A 94 -8.16 2.05 -9.49
N TYR A 95 -6.95 1.96 -10.04
CA TYR A 95 -6.04 3.10 -10.16
C TYR A 95 -6.66 4.24 -11.00
N LYS A 96 -7.20 3.94 -12.17
CA LYS A 96 -7.84 4.95 -13.03
C LYS A 96 -9.01 5.64 -12.34
N ARG A 97 -9.81 4.90 -11.59
CA ARG A 97 -10.96 5.45 -10.84
C ARG A 97 -10.51 6.29 -9.64
N ALA A 98 -9.61 5.75 -8.84
CA ALA A 98 -9.11 6.41 -7.63
C ALA A 98 -8.36 7.72 -7.93
N THR A 99 -7.61 7.76 -9.04
CA THR A 99 -6.80 8.92 -9.42
C THR A 99 -7.48 9.86 -10.43
N ARG A 100 -8.80 9.70 -10.65
CA ARG A 100 -9.54 10.54 -11.60
C ARG A 100 -9.63 12.00 -11.17
N LYS A 101 -9.81 12.23 -9.87
CA LYS A 101 -9.86 13.57 -9.28
C LYS A 101 -8.45 14.08 -8.94
N PRO A 102 -8.24 15.40 -8.90
CA PRO A 102 -7.01 15.97 -8.37
C PRO A 102 -6.72 15.43 -6.96
N PHE A 103 -5.47 15.14 -6.67
CA PHE A 103 -5.01 14.57 -5.39
C PHE A 103 -5.58 13.19 -5.05
N GLY A 104 -6.37 12.60 -5.96
CA GLY A 104 -6.86 11.23 -5.81
C GLY A 104 -5.71 10.23 -5.80
N HIS A 105 -5.83 9.21 -4.95
CA HIS A 105 -4.82 8.17 -4.78
C HIS A 105 -5.48 6.82 -4.59
N LEU A 106 -4.74 5.77 -4.94
CA LEU A 106 -5.09 4.39 -4.65
C LEU A 106 -4.15 3.87 -3.56
N MET A 107 -4.70 3.39 -2.47
CA MET A 107 -3.97 2.63 -1.47
C MET A 107 -4.07 1.13 -1.79
N ILE A 108 -2.96 0.45 -1.72
CA ILE A 108 -2.84 -1.00 -1.85
C ILE A 108 -2.33 -1.53 -0.52
N ASP A 109 -3.10 -2.40 0.11
CA ASP A 109 -2.65 -3.14 1.29
C ASP A 109 -2.00 -4.44 0.82
N LEU A 110 -0.74 -4.63 1.20
CA LEU A 110 0.09 -5.78 0.83
C LEU A 110 0.32 -6.73 2.01
N ASP A 111 -0.32 -6.46 3.17
CA ASP A 111 -0.22 -7.36 4.31
C ASP A 111 -0.86 -8.72 3.94
N PRO A 112 -0.15 -9.84 4.13
CA PRO A 112 -0.68 -11.17 3.83
C PRO A 112 -1.95 -11.54 4.61
N GLN A 113 -2.22 -10.87 5.72
CA GLN A 113 -3.41 -11.10 6.56
C GLN A 113 -4.63 -10.27 6.11
N THR A 114 -4.43 -9.30 5.23
CA THR A 114 -5.52 -8.46 4.72
C THR A 114 -6.43 -9.24 3.80
N ASP A 115 -7.75 -9.16 4.05
CA ASP A 115 -8.75 -9.75 3.16
C ASP A 115 -8.61 -9.17 1.74
N GLN A 116 -8.69 -10.03 0.73
CA GLN A 116 -8.60 -9.64 -0.68
C GLN A 116 -9.62 -8.54 -1.06
N LYS A 117 -10.76 -8.48 -0.37
CA LYS A 117 -11.80 -7.45 -0.57
C LYS A 117 -11.34 -6.06 -0.11
N LEU A 118 -10.39 -5.98 0.82
CA LEU A 118 -9.89 -4.74 1.39
C LEU A 118 -8.57 -4.28 0.77
N LYS A 119 -8.01 -5.07 -0.14
CA LYS A 119 -6.68 -4.87 -0.72
C LYS A 119 -6.52 -3.54 -1.46
N TYR A 120 -7.54 -3.09 -2.18
CA TYR A 120 -7.49 -1.86 -2.99
C TYR A 120 -8.51 -0.86 -2.48
N CYS A 121 -8.04 0.26 -1.99
CA CYS A 121 -8.89 1.28 -1.37
C CYS A 121 -8.56 2.69 -1.88
N SER A 122 -9.57 3.54 -1.98
CA SER A 122 -9.40 4.99 -2.12
C SER A 122 -10.14 5.73 -1.03
N ASN A 123 -9.71 6.96 -0.73
CA ASN A 123 -10.24 7.81 0.34
C ASN A 123 -10.07 7.24 1.77
N CYS A 124 -9.20 6.28 1.98
CA CYS A 124 -9.05 5.58 3.27
C CYS A 124 -8.52 6.46 4.41
N SER A 125 -7.95 7.62 4.10
CA SER A 125 -7.38 8.56 5.08
C SER A 125 -8.20 9.84 5.29
N SER A 126 -9.36 9.95 4.66
CA SER A 126 -10.18 11.16 4.69
C SER A 126 -11.46 10.96 5.51
N SER A 127 -12.11 12.06 5.87
CA SER A 127 -13.47 12.04 6.43
C SER A 127 -14.55 11.57 5.43
N GLN A 128 -14.14 11.24 4.21
CA GLN A 128 -15.03 10.71 3.16
C GLN A 128 -15.17 9.19 3.29
N LEU A 129 -16.24 8.65 2.68
CA LEU A 129 -16.44 7.21 2.63
C LEU A 129 -15.30 6.52 1.86
N SER A 130 -14.72 5.50 2.47
CA SER A 130 -13.73 4.64 1.82
C SER A 130 -14.37 3.82 0.71
N VAL A 131 -13.70 3.73 -0.44
CA VAL A 131 -14.17 2.96 -1.60
C VAL A 131 -13.21 1.80 -1.84
N PHE A 132 -13.74 0.57 -1.73
CA PHE A 132 -12.98 -0.65 -2.00
C PHE A 132 -13.26 -1.15 -3.41
N TYR A 133 -12.22 -1.64 -4.09
CA TYR A 133 -12.29 -2.19 -5.43
C TYR A 133 -12.12 -3.71 -5.37
N ILE A 134 -13.13 -4.45 -5.79
CA ILE A 134 -13.16 -5.91 -5.77
C ILE A 134 -13.37 -6.47 -7.18
N SER A 135 -12.85 -7.66 -7.44
CA SER A 135 -13.03 -8.33 -8.72
C SER A 135 -14.49 -8.80 -8.88
N THR A 136 -14.93 -8.90 -10.13
CA THR A 136 -16.27 -9.42 -10.44
C THR A 136 -16.48 -10.87 -9.94
N THR A 137 -15.41 -11.65 -9.88
CA THR A 137 -15.45 -13.01 -9.34
C THR A 137 -15.74 -12.99 -7.84
N LEU A 138 -15.00 -12.18 -7.07
CA LEU A 138 -15.22 -11.98 -5.63
C LEU A 138 -16.61 -11.38 -5.35
N THR A 139 -17.09 -10.46 -6.19
CA THR A 139 -18.43 -9.89 -6.05
C THR A 139 -19.51 -10.97 -6.16
N LYS A 140 -19.37 -11.94 -7.07
CA LYS A 140 -20.30 -13.07 -7.19
C LYS A 140 -20.29 -13.96 -5.95
N GLU A 141 -19.12 -14.21 -5.37
CA GLU A 141 -19.00 -15.00 -4.13
C GLU A 141 -19.67 -14.28 -2.95
N ILE A 142 -19.45 -12.97 -2.82
CA ILE A 142 -20.08 -12.14 -1.78
C ILE A 142 -21.61 -12.14 -1.91
N LEU A 143 -22.13 -11.99 -3.12
CA LEU A 143 -23.59 -11.96 -3.37
C LEU A 143 -24.25 -13.32 -3.16
N ASN A 144 -23.48 -14.40 -3.23
CA ASN A 144 -23.99 -15.78 -2.97
C ASN A 144 -23.87 -16.17 -1.49
N ASP A 145 -23.15 -15.41 -0.67
CA ASP A 145 -23.08 -15.62 0.78
C ASP A 145 -24.31 -15.00 1.45
N GLU A 146 -25.15 -15.83 2.03
CA GLU A 146 -26.41 -15.42 2.70
C GLU A 146 -26.20 -14.42 3.85
N SER A 147 -25.03 -14.45 4.50
CA SER A 147 -24.66 -13.49 5.55
C SER A 147 -24.52 -12.05 5.05
N THR A 148 -24.24 -11.86 3.76
CA THR A 148 -24.06 -10.52 3.16
C THR A 148 -25.38 -9.91 2.67
N ARG A 149 -26.42 -10.73 2.44
CA ARG A 149 -27.76 -10.25 2.03
C ARG A 149 -28.44 -9.38 3.09
N LEU A 150 -28.09 -9.53 4.36
CA LEU A 150 -28.68 -8.77 5.47
C LEU A 150 -28.12 -7.34 5.62
N LEU A 151 -27.06 -6.97 4.91
CA LEU A 151 -26.46 -5.64 4.97
C LEU A 151 -26.98 -4.67 3.90
N TYR A 152 -27.78 -5.15 2.95
CA TYR A 152 -28.33 -4.36 1.83
C TYR A 152 -29.85 -4.43 1.68
N SER A 153 -30.56 -4.93 2.71
CA SER A 153 -32.03 -4.93 2.76
C SER A 153 -32.57 -3.74 3.52
#